data_91542019732416223e5fd65beb69566f
#
_entry.id   91542019732416223e5fd65beb69566f
#
_cell.length_a   1.000
_cell.length_b   1.000
_cell.length_c   1.000
_cell.angle_alpha   90.00
_cell.angle_beta   90.00
_cell.angle_gamma   90.00
#
_symmetry.space_group_name_H-M   'P 1'
#
loop_
_entity.id
_entity.type
_entity.pdbx_description
1 polymer ?
#
loop_
_entity_poly.entity_id
_entity_poly.type
_entity_poly.pdbx_seq_one_letter_code
_entity_poly.pdbx_strand_id
1 'polypeptide(L)'
;MIRYLPAFALLVASLAWAAPEDSPRPGGITFVDVGAADQPAPAATIDGKPVLVMRDGDRWQAVIGVPLDTEPGQLTIQLGDYPLSVPIGDHAYAEQRLTVKNQSYVTPDQAQLDRIGRERKIIDGALNNFRDVPVDGIDLAAPVDGRRSSSFGLRRFFNDQPRSPHKGMDIAASSGTPIQAPRDGVVTATGNYFFNGNTVILDHGQGYVTMYCHLSEIAVEEGQVVSTGETLGAVGATGRVTGPHLHFGTYLNGTAVDPAIVLTR
;
A
#
# COMPACT_ATOMS: atom_id res chain seq x y z
N MET A 1 -53.56 12.26 -35.89
CA MET A 1 -52.49 11.25 -35.92
C MET A 1 -51.43 11.63 -34.85
N ILE A 2 -51.51 11.01 -33.69
CA ILE A 2 -50.56 11.27 -32.56
C ILE A 2 -49.43 10.25 -32.69
N ARG A 3 -48.22 10.73 -32.94
CA ARG A 3 -47.01 9.87 -32.99
C ARG A 3 -46.44 9.70 -31.59
N TYR A 4 -46.50 8.50 -31.05
CA TYR A 4 -45.77 8.13 -29.84
C TYR A 4 -44.30 7.89 -30.20
N LEU A 5 -43.38 8.65 -29.57
CA LEU A 5 -41.96 8.37 -29.56
C LEU A 5 -41.66 7.39 -28.39
N PRO A 6 -40.97 6.30 -28.63
CA PRO A 6 -40.55 5.41 -27.53
C PRO A 6 -39.46 6.08 -26.70
N ALA A 7 -39.67 6.15 -25.39
CA ALA A 7 -38.63 6.53 -24.42
C ALA A 7 -37.60 5.38 -24.32
N PHE A 8 -36.38 5.61 -24.77
CA PHE A 8 -35.26 4.72 -24.51
C PHE A 8 -34.80 4.94 -23.07
N ALA A 9 -35.09 4.00 -22.19
CA ALA A 9 -34.48 3.95 -20.86
C ALA A 9 -33.06 3.47 -21.01
N LEU A 10 -32.05 4.35 -20.79
CA LEU A 10 -30.68 3.97 -20.62
C LEU A 10 -30.56 3.20 -19.28
N LEU A 11 -30.37 1.88 -19.35
CA LEU A 11 -29.90 1.09 -18.21
C LEU A 11 -28.42 1.45 -17.97
N VAL A 12 -28.18 2.30 -17.00
CA VAL A 12 -26.84 2.47 -16.46
C VAL A 12 -26.55 1.23 -15.59
N ALA A 13 -25.87 0.25 -16.16
CA ALA A 13 -25.32 -0.84 -15.38
C ALA A 13 -24.22 -0.25 -14.49
N SER A 14 -24.51 -0.09 -13.20
CA SER A 14 -23.48 0.14 -12.20
C SER A 14 -22.60 -1.12 -12.17
N LEU A 15 -21.37 -1.02 -12.64
CA LEU A 15 -20.33 -2.02 -12.38
C LEU A 15 -20.13 -2.03 -10.85
N ALA A 16 -20.76 -2.97 -10.18
CA ALA A 16 -20.44 -3.27 -8.80
C ALA A 16 -19.02 -3.82 -8.79
N TRP A 17 -18.09 -3.04 -8.28
CA TRP A 17 -16.72 -3.47 -8.04
C TRP A 17 -16.76 -4.49 -6.91
N ALA A 18 -16.13 -5.65 -7.10
CA ALA A 18 -16.02 -6.63 -6.05
C ALA A 18 -15.14 -6.04 -4.93
N ALA A 19 -15.65 -6.02 -3.71
CA ALA A 19 -14.86 -5.60 -2.55
C ALA A 19 -13.56 -6.42 -2.47
N PRO A 20 -12.46 -5.84 -1.91
CA PRO A 20 -11.22 -6.58 -1.68
C PRO A 20 -11.48 -7.87 -0.93
N GLU A 21 -10.87 -8.97 -1.37
CA GLU A 21 -11.06 -10.29 -0.78
C GLU A 21 -10.33 -10.39 0.57
N ASP A 22 -11.03 -10.91 1.58
CA ASP A 22 -10.43 -11.21 2.89
C ASP A 22 -9.27 -12.21 2.73
N SER A 23 -8.11 -11.84 3.26
CA SER A 23 -6.87 -12.58 3.08
C SER A 23 -6.09 -12.65 4.41
N PRO A 24 -6.58 -13.41 5.40
CA PRO A 24 -6.00 -13.50 6.74
C PRO A 24 -4.73 -14.38 6.74
N ARG A 25 -3.65 -13.83 6.20
CA ARG A 25 -2.34 -14.47 6.05
C ARG A 25 -1.22 -13.45 6.21
N PRO A 26 0.03 -13.83 6.49
CA PRO A 26 1.16 -12.91 6.52
C PRO A 26 1.21 -12.04 5.26
N GLY A 27 1.27 -10.71 5.42
CA GLY A 27 1.22 -9.74 4.32
C GLY A 27 -0.16 -9.54 3.66
N GLY A 28 -1.20 -10.18 4.17
CA GLY A 28 -2.57 -10.02 3.71
C GLY A 28 -3.32 -8.90 4.42
N ILE A 29 -4.61 -8.82 4.12
CA ILE A 29 -5.57 -7.90 4.75
C ILE A 29 -6.72 -8.73 5.27
N THR A 30 -7.19 -8.44 6.48
CA THR A 30 -8.38 -9.08 7.04
C THR A 30 -9.39 -8.04 7.52
N PHE A 31 -10.67 -8.39 7.40
CA PHE A 31 -11.81 -7.55 7.75
C PHE A 31 -12.51 -8.12 8.96
N VAL A 32 -12.72 -7.30 9.97
CA VAL A 32 -13.34 -7.71 11.23
C VAL A 32 -14.54 -6.83 11.51
N ASP A 33 -15.72 -7.44 11.66
CA ASP A 33 -16.91 -6.73 12.13
C ASP A 33 -16.71 -6.24 13.55
N VAL A 34 -16.84 -4.93 13.75
CA VAL A 34 -16.59 -4.27 15.04
C VAL A 34 -17.80 -3.53 15.57
N GLY A 35 -18.97 -3.69 14.97
CA GLY A 35 -20.20 -3.13 15.50
C GLY A 35 -21.19 -2.62 14.46
N ALA A 36 -22.36 -2.21 14.95
CA ALA A 36 -23.42 -1.65 14.11
C ALA A 36 -23.10 -0.20 13.71
N ALA A 37 -23.35 0.17 12.45
CA ALA A 37 -23.01 1.49 11.91
C ALA A 37 -24.06 2.58 12.22
N ASP A 38 -25.08 2.27 13.03
CA ASP A 38 -25.97 3.23 13.67
C ASP A 38 -25.40 3.82 14.97
N GLN A 39 -24.26 3.28 15.44
CA GLN A 39 -23.46 3.78 16.54
C GLN A 39 -22.18 4.48 16.01
N PRO A 40 -21.52 5.32 16.81
CA PRO A 40 -20.21 5.87 16.44
C PRO A 40 -19.19 4.77 16.11
N ALA A 41 -18.28 5.07 15.17
CA ALA A 41 -17.20 4.14 14.82
C ALA A 41 -16.37 3.80 16.06
N PRO A 42 -16.19 2.51 16.39
CA PRO A 42 -15.38 2.12 17.53
C PRO A 42 -13.88 2.32 17.24
N ALA A 43 -13.10 2.63 18.27
CA ALA A 43 -11.65 2.62 18.15
C ALA A 43 -11.14 1.18 18.20
N ALA A 44 -10.34 0.82 17.19
CA ALA A 44 -9.66 -0.47 17.14
C ALA A 44 -8.15 -0.26 17.05
N THR A 45 -7.36 -1.11 17.72
CA THR A 45 -5.90 -1.04 17.70
C THR A 45 -5.27 -2.42 17.60
N ILE A 46 -4.03 -2.45 17.08
CA ILE A 46 -3.15 -3.62 17.09
C ILE A 46 -1.79 -3.18 17.64
N ASP A 47 -1.28 -3.84 18.66
CA ASP A 47 -0.05 -3.47 19.36
C ASP A 47 0.01 -1.97 19.73
N GLY A 48 -1.15 -1.41 20.16
CA GLY A 48 -1.31 0.00 20.51
C GLY A 48 -1.36 0.98 19.32
N LYS A 49 -1.28 0.51 18.09
CA LYS A 49 -1.43 1.34 16.89
C LYS A 49 -2.89 1.31 16.42
N PRO A 50 -3.47 2.47 16.05
CA PRO A 50 -4.82 2.50 15.52
C PRO A 50 -4.90 1.78 14.17
N VAL A 51 -6.01 1.11 13.91
CA VAL A 51 -6.31 0.48 12.63
C VAL A 51 -7.46 1.23 11.94
N LEU A 52 -7.50 1.13 10.61
CA LEU A 52 -8.57 1.69 9.81
C LEU A 52 -9.91 1.05 10.18
N VAL A 53 -10.92 1.88 10.48
CA VAL A 53 -12.31 1.44 10.66
C VAL A 53 -13.17 2.16 9.63
N MET A 54 -13.82 1.40 8.77
CA MET A 54 -14.67 1.94 7.70
C MET A 54 -16.08 1.38 7.80
N ARG A 55 -17.02 2.06 7.16
CA ARG A 55 -18.41 1.60 7.08
C ARG A 55 -18.57 0.62 5.92
N ASP A 56 -19.22 -0.51 6.19
CA ASP A 56 -19.68 -1.46 5.19
C ASP A 56 -21.17 -1.76 5.43
N GLY A 57 -22.01 -1.17 4.61
CA GLY A 57 -23.47 -1.25 4.77
C GLY A 57 -23.96 -0.72 6.12
N ASP A 58 -24.51 -1.60 6.95
CA ASP A 58 -25.00 -1.32 8.31
C ASP A 58 -24.01 -1.71 9.42
N ARG A 59 -22.77 -2.05 9.07
CA ARG A 59 -21.71 -2.47 9.99
C ARG A 59 -20.48 -1.58 9.92
N TRP A 60 -19.73 -1.51 11.02
CA TRP A 60 -18.35 -1.05 11.05
C TRP A 60 -17.41 -2.23 10.87
N GLN A 61 -16.44 -2.07 9.99
CA GLN A 61 -15.37 -3.04 9.77
C GLN A 61 -14.01 -2.45 10.11
N ALA A 62 -13.25 -3.11 10.96
CA ALA A 62 -11.82 -2.86 11.10
C ALA A 62 -11.08 -3.55 9.95
N VAL A 63 -10.21 -2.81 9.27
CA VAL A 63 -9.39 -3.29 8.15
C VAL A 63 -7.95 -3.41 8.63
N ILE A 64 -7.45 -4.62 8.71
CA ILE A 64 -6.21 -4.94 9.40
C ILE A 64 -5.18 -5.45 8.41
N GLY A 65 -4.06 -4.74 8.31
CA GLY A 65 -2.87 -5.26 7.66
C GLY A 65 -2.19 -6.30 8.55
N VAL A 66 -1.98 -7.50 8.03
CA VAL A 66 -1.29 -8.58 8.75
C VAL A 66 0.21 -8.46 8.48
N PRO A 67 1.08 -8.32 9.51
CA PRO A 67 2.52 -8.25 9.32
C PRO A 67 3.07 -9.46 8.56
N LEU A 68 4.07 -9.23 7.70
CA LEU A 68 4.64 -10.27 6.85
C LEU A 68 5.39 -11.36 7.62
N ASP A 69 5.78 -11.08 8.85
CA ASP A 69 6.47 -11.98 9.79
C ASP A 69 5.52 -12.60 10.84
N THR A 70 4.20 -12.43 10.65
CA THR A 70 3.21 -13.06 11.53
C THR A 70 3.24 -14.57 11.33
N GLU A 71 3.37 -15.32 12.44
CA GLU A 71 3.25 -16.77 12.42
C GLU A 71 1.77 -17.18 12.30
N PRO A 72 1.47 -18.31 11.65
CA PRO A 72 0.11 -18.88 11.65
C PRO A 72 -0.44 -19.06 13.06
N GLY A 73 -1.71 -18.72 13.28
CA GLY A 73 -2.32 -18.81 14.61
C GLY A 73 -3.40 -17.76 14.84
N GLN A 74 -3.28 -17.02 15.94
CA GLN A 74 -4.26 -16.00 16.31
C GLN A 74 -3.56 -14.62 16.41
N LEU A 75 -4.10 -13.64 15.68
CA LEU A 75 -3.72 -12.23 15.81
C LEU A 75 -4.74 -11.55 16.71
N THR A 76 -4.29 -10.85 17.75
CA THR A 76 -5.18 -10.14 18.67
C THR A 76 -5.26 -8.67 18.29
N ILE A 77 -6.48 -8.17 18.10
CA ILE A 77 -6.80 -6.75 17.99
C ILE A 77 -7.54 -6.31 19.24
N GLN A 78 -7.43 -5.04 19.62
CA GLN A 78 -8.14 -4.44 20.73
C GLN A 78 -9.27 -3.57 20.20
N LEU A 79 -10.50 -3.84 20.63
CA LEU A 79 -11.68 -3.02 20.39
C LEU A 79 -12.05 -2.32 21.70
N GLY A 80 -11.53 -1.09 21.91
CA GLY A 80 -11.52 -0.49 23.22
C GLY A 80 -10.79 -1.39 24.23
N ASP A 81 -11.48 -1.83 25.30
CA ASP A 81 -10.92 -2.72 26.31
C ASP A 81 -11.09 -4.22 26.00
N TYR A 82 -11.72 -4.56 24.88
CA TYR A 82 -12.05 -5.96 24.53
C TYR A 82 -11.10 -6.52 23.47
N PRO A 83 -10.38 -7.62 23.75
CA PRO A 83 -9.57 -8.31 22.75
C PRO A 83 -10.46 -9.13 21.80
N LEU A 84 -10.19 -9.03 20.51
CA LEU A 84 -10.73 -9.90 19.47
C LEU A 84 -9.60 -10.70 18.84
N SER A 85 -9.80 -12.01 18.68
CA SER A 85 -8.85 -12.90 18.04
C SER A 85 -9.23 -13.15 16.59
N VAL A 86 -8.27 -12.96 15.69
CA VAL A 86 -8.43 -13.18 14.25
C VAL A 86 -7.53 -14.34 13.83
N PRO A 87 -8.07 -15.41 13.24
CA PRO A 87 -7.26 -16.53 12.79
C PRO A 87 -6.42 -16.14 11.58
N ILE A 88 -5.11 -16.42 11.63
CA ILE A 88 -4.17 -16.17 10.54
C ILE A 88 -3.70 -17.52 10.00
N GLY A 89 -3.91 -17.72 8.69
CA GLY A 89 -3.47 -18.91 7.98
C GLY A 89 -1.97 -18.87 7.62
N ASP A 90 -1.47 -20.00 7.14
CA ASP A 90 -0.11 -20.10 6.60
C ASP A 90 -0.04 -19.54 5.17
N HIS A 91 1.13 -18.98 4.83
CA HIS A 91 1.44 -18.57 3.47
C HIS A 91 2.94 -18.59 3.19
N ALA A 92 3.34 -19.40 2.21
CA ALA A 92 4.73 -19.49 1.80
C ALA A 92 5.02 -18.56 0.61
N TYR A 93 5.96 -17.65 0.78
CA TYR A 93 6.45 -16.77 -0.29
C TYR A 93 7.66 -17.39 -1.01
N ALA A 94 7.67 -17.24 -2.33
CA ALA A 94 8.76 -17.72 -3.19
C ALA A 94 10.07 -16.97 -2.92
N GLU A 95 11.21 -17.60 -3.26
CA GLU A 95 12.51 -16.97 -3.23
C GLU A 95 12.82 -16.23 -4.53
N GLN A 96 13.47 -15.07 -4.40
CA GLN A 96 14.03 -14.31 -5.52
C GLN A 96 15.52 -14.06 -5.26
N ARG A 97 16.36 -14.57 -6.18
CA ARG A 97 17.81 -14.37 -6.14
C ARG A 97 18.21 -13.39 -7.24
N LEU A 98 18.87 -12.30 -6.87
CA LEU A 98 19.26 -11.22 -7.77
C LEU A 98 20.76 -10.92 -7.63
N THR A 99 21.41 -10.65 -8.77
CA THR A 99 22.76 -10.12 -8.79
C THR A 99 22.72 -8.59 -8.84
N VAL A 100 23.24 -7.94 -7.80
CA VAL A 100 23.35 -6.48 -7.70
C VAL A 100 24.80 -6.09 -8.02
N LYS A 101 24.99 -5.31 -9.10
CA LYS A 101 26.31 -4.90 -9.57
C LYS A 101 26.99 -3.90 -8.63
N ASN A 102 26.23 -2.93 -8.12
CA ASN A 102 26.77 -1.94 -7.18
C ASN A 102 26.84 -2.52 -5.78
N GLN A 103 28.07 -2.83 -5.34
CA GLN A 103 28.32 -3.48 -4.06
C GLN A 103 27.87 -2.63 -2.85
N SER A 104 27.82 -1.29 -2.96
CA SER A 104 27.35 -0.43 -1.87
C SER A 104 25.88 -0.68 -1.50
N TYR A 105 25.06 -1.14 -2.46
CA TYR A 105 23.68 -1.55 -2.18
C TYR A 105 23.55 -2.93 -1.52
N VAL A 106 24.64 -3.70 -1.49
CA VAL A 106 24.70 -5.00 -0.83
C VAL A 106 25.36 -4.88 0.54
N THR A 107 26.50 -4.16 0.59
CA THR A 107 27.27 -3.93 1.81
C THR A 107 27.59 -2.43 1.90
N PRO A 108 26.67 -1.60 2.44
CA PRO A 108 26.89 -0.17 2.62
C PRO A 108 28.05 0.11 3.58
N ASP A 109 28.80 1.19 3.33
CA ASP A 109 29.77 1.73 4.28
C ASP A 109 29.10 2.49 5.45
N GLN A 110 29.87 2.96 6.43
CA GLN A 110 29.33 3.61 7.62
C GLN A 110 28.56 4.90 7.28
N ALA A 111 29.05 5.72 6.35
CA ALA A 111 28.37 6.97 5.95
C ALA A 111 27.02 6.68 5.27
N GLN A 112 26.97 5.62 4.47
CA GLN A 112 25.75 5.14 3.85
C GLN A 112 24.77 4.56 4.89
N LEU A 113 25.25 3.80 5.87
CA LEU A 113 24.44 3.29 6.98
C LEU A 113 23.83 4.43 7.81
N ASP A 114 24.60 5.47 8.10
CA ASP A 114 24.12 6.65 8.80
C ASP A 114 23.05 7.40 7.98
N ARG A 115 23.23 7.50 6.67
CA ARG A 115 22.23 8.04 5.74
C ARG A 115 20.96 7.21 5.78
N ILE A 116 21.07 5.90 5.60
CA ILE A 116 19.94 4.94 5.64
C ILE A 116 19.17 5.07 6.97
N GLY A 117 19.89 5.19 8.09
CA GLY A 117 19.29 5.35 9.43
C GLY A 117 18.46 6.63 9.57
N ARG A 118 18.92 7.76 8.99
CA ARG A 118 18.12 9.02 8.97
C ARG A 118 16.91 8.90 8.07
N GLU A 119 17.09 8.37 6.86
CA GLU A 119 16.04 8.20 5.86
C GLU A 119 14.94 7.26 6.36
N ARG A 120 15.33 6.19 7.05
CA ARG A 120 14.38 5.23 7.64
C ARG A 120 13.43 5.91 8.63
N LYS A 121 13.91 6.85 9.44
CA LYS A 121 13.04 7.59 10.38
C LYS A 121 11.99 8.42 9.67
N ILE A 122 12.33 9.02 8.53
CA ILE A 122 11.39 9.81 7.70
C ILE A 122 10.35 8.88 7.09
N ILE A 123 10.80 7.79 6.47
CA ILE A 123 9.92 6.82 5.82
C ILE A 123 9.00 6.16 6.86
N ASP A 124 9.55 5.66 7.97
CA ASP A 124 8.75 5.01 9.03
C ASP A 124 7.74 6.00 9.63
N GLY A 125 8.10 7.28 9.78
CA GLY A 125 7.19 8.35 10.22
C GLY A 125 6.01 8.52 9.25
N ALA A 126 6.29 8.61 7.95
CA ALA A 126 5.27 8.75 6.92
C ALA A 126 4.37 7.51 6.81
N LEU A 127 4.94 6.30 6.91
CA LEU A 127 4.20 5.03 6.83
C LEU A 127 3.34 4.73 8.07
N ASN A 128 3.69 5.29 9.23
CA ASN A 128 2.92 5.16 10.46
C ASN A 128 2.03 6.39 10.73
N ASN A 129 1.89 7.30 9.76
CA ASN A 129 1.00 8.43 9.88
C ASN A 129 -0.45 7.95 10.00
N PHE A 130 -1.23 8.64 10.86
CA PHE A 130 -2.65 8.34 11.06
C PHE A 130 -3.42 9.65 11.10
N ARG A 131 -4.13 9.95 10.02
CA ARG A 131 -5.09 11.07 9.99
C ARG A 131 -6.48 10.52 10.24
N ASP A 132 -7.15 11.03 11.26
CA ASP A 132 -8.52 10.65 11.58
C ASP A 132 -9.51 11.33 10.62
N VAL A 133 -9.55 10.81 9.40
CA VAL A 133 -10.49 11.22 8.34
C VAL A 133 -11.21 9.99 7.82
N PRO A 134 -12.51 10.08 7.48
CA PRO A 134 -13.26 8.95 6.97
C PRO A 134 -12.61 8.34 5.72
N VAL A 135 -12.56 7.01 5.69
CA VAL A 135 -12.16 6.21 4.52
C VAL A 135 -13.35 5.33 4.15
N ASP A 136 -13.81 5.43 2.90
CA ASP A 136 -15.02 4.77 2.39
C ASP A 136 -14.76 3.47 1.62
N GLY A 137 -13.51 3.04 1.57
CA GLY A 137 -13.05 1.81 0.92
C GLY A 137 -11.53 1.78 0.81
N ILE A 138 -10.98 0.63 0.43
CA ILE A 138 -9.52 0.45 0.27
C ILE A 138 -9.13 0.10 -1.17
N ASP A 139 -10.05 0.17 -2.12
CA ASP A 139 -9.76 -0.05 -3.53
C ASP A 139 -8.84 1.04 -4.08
N LEU A 140 -7.87 0.63 -4.89
CA LEU A 140 -6.92 1.51 -5.55
C LEU A 140 -6.95 1.31 -7.06
N ALA A 141 -6.99 2.39 -7.82
CA ALA A 141 -6.71 2.36 -9.25
C ALA A 141 -5.24 1.95 -9.48
N ALA A 142 -4.93 1.39 -10.65
CA ALA A 142 -3.53 1.12 -10.99
C ALA A 142 -2.75 2.44 -11.11
N PRO A 143 -1.63 2.64 -10.38
CA PRO A 143 -0.87 3.89 -10.43
C PRO A 143 -0.11 4.07 -11.76
N VAL A 144 0.13 3.01 -12.49
CA VAL A 144 0.77 3.00 -13.81
C VAL A 144 0.36 1.74 -14.57
N ASP A 145 0.20 1.86 -15.87
CA ASP A 145 0.01 0.70 -16.74
C ASP A 145 1.33 -0.05 -16.92
N GLY A 146 1.30 -1.36 -16.74
CA GLY A 146 2.49 -2.18 -16.91
C GLY A 146 2.33 -3.61 -16.41
N ARG A 147 3.29 -4.45 -16.81
CA ARG A 147 3.32 -5.84 -16.37
C ARG A 147 3.86 -5.91 -14.93
N ARG A 148 3.18 -6.61 -14.04
CA ARG A 148 3.71 -6.96 -12.71
C ARG A 148 4.97 -7.81 -12.88
N SER A 149 6.13 -7.24 -12.55
CA SER A 149 7.44 -7.85 -12.78
C SER A 149 8.03 -8.52 -11.54
N SER A 150 7.58 -8.11 -10.34
CA SER A 150 7.98 -8.71 -9.08
C SER A 150 6.84 -8.59 -8.07
N SER A 151 6.48 -9.69 -7.41
CA SER A 151 5.36 -9.74 -6.47
C SER A 151 5.77 -9.32 -5.07
N PHE A 152 4.79 -8.97 -4.26
CA PHE A 152 4.92 -8.78 -2.82
C PHE A 152 5.35 -10.07 -2.12
N GLY A 153 6.02 -9.95 -1.00
CA GLY A 153 6.38 -11.05 -0.10
C GLY A 153 7.59 -11.88 -0.53
N LEU A 154 8.13 -11.70 -1.75
CA LEU A 154 9.28 -12.48 -2.21
C LEU A 154 10.45 -12.42 -1.23
N ARG A 155 10.96 -13.58 -0.83
CA ARG A 155 12.15 -13.73 0.03
C ARG A 155 13.40 -13.43 -0.80
N ARG A 156 13.97 -12.24 -0.62
CA ARG A 156 15.05 -11.72 -1.49
C ARG A 156 16.44 -12.13 -1.00
N PHE A 157 17.26 -12.55 -1.96
CA PHE A 157 18.70 -12.76 -1.78
C PHE A 157 19.45 -11.92 -2.82
N PHE A 158 20.35 -11.04 -2.36
CA PHE A 158 21.20 -10.24 -3.23
C PHE A 158 22.64 -10.71 -3.09
N ASN A 159 23.23 -11.17 -4.20
CA ASN A 159 24.57 -11.77 -4.20
C ASN A 159 24.66 -12.86 -3.10
N ASP A 160 23.65 -13.74 -3.04
CA ASP A 160 23.46 -14.82 -2.07
C ASP A 160 23.30 -14.41 -0.60
N GLN A 161 23.26 -13.12 -0.30
CA GLN A 161 23.00 -12.63 1.05
C GLN A 161 21.49 -12.41 1.26
N PRO A 162 20.90 -12.91 2.37
CA PRO A 162 19.49 -12.69 2.67
C PRO A 162 19.20 -11.21 2.90
N ARG A 163 18.03 -10.76 2.45
CA ARG A 163 17.53 -9.39 2.58
C ARG A 163 16.10 -9.41 3.12
N SER A 164 15.64 -8.25 3.55
CA SER A 164 14.22 -8.08 3.89
C SER A 164 13.35 -8.50 2.71
N PRO A 165 12.21 -9.16 2.96
CA PRO A 165 11.26 -9.52 1.93
C PRO A 165 10.82 -8.29 1.12
N HIS A 166 10.30 -8.54 -0.07
CA HIS A 166 9.75 -7.49 -0.93
C HIS A 166 8.45 -6.92 -0.34
N LYS A 167 8.47 -5.69 0.13
CA LYS A 167 7.35 -5.03 0.81
C LYS A 167 6.45 -4.20 -0.14
N GLY A 168 6.37 -4.62 -1.40
CA GLY A 168 5.56 -3.98 -2.43
C GLY A 168 5.47 -4.84 -3.69
N MET A 169 5.00 -4.25 -4.76
CA MET A 169 4.91 -4.84 -6.09
C MET A 169 5.74 -4.00 -7.06
N ASP A 170 6.49 -4.67 -7.95
CA ASP A 170 7.19 -3.96 -9.01
C ASP A 170 6.38 -4.04 -10.31
N ILE A 171 6.10 -2.88 -10.91
CA ILE A 171 5.36 -2.73 -12.17
C ILE A 171 6.33 -2.22 -13.23
N ALA A 172 6.64 -3.06 -14.21
CA ALA A 172 7.55 -2.71 -15.30
C ALA A 172 6.87 -1.71 -16.25
N ALA A 173 7.48 -0.54 -16.38
CA ALA A 173 7.08 0.51 -17.32
C ALA A 173 8.31 1.28 -17.79
N SER A 174 8.20 1.96 -18.94
CA SER A 174 9.30 2.75 -19.49
C SER A 174 9.62 3.96 -18.60
N SER A 175 10.89 4.33 -18.54
CA SER A 175 11.28 5.57 -17.86
C SER A 175 10.54 6.77 -18.47
N GLY A 176 10.02 7.67 -17.62
CA GLY A 176 9.22 8.81 -18.05
C GLY A 176 7.70 8.53 -18.14
N THR A 177 7.25 7.27 -17.97
CA THR A 177 5.81 6.99 -17.90
C THR A 177 5.21 7.67 -16.66
N PRO A 178 4.12 8.46 -16.80
CA PRO A 178 3.48 9.12 -15.66
C PRO A 178 2.98 8.12 -14.62
N ILE A 179 3.15 8.46 -13.34
CA ILE A 179 2.63 7.72 -12.19
C ILE A 179 1.48 8.55 -11.63
N GLN A 180 0.31 7.94 -11.48
CA GLN A 180 -0.90 8.61 -11.01
C GLN A 180 -1.25 8.20 -9.58
N ALA A 181 -1.86 9.13 -8.83
CA ALA A 181 -2.43 8.83 -7.53
C ALA A 181 -3.60 7.82 -7.71
N PRO A 182 -3.55 6.65 -7.06
CA PRO A 182 -4.59 5.63 -7.21
C PRO A 182 -5.88 5.98 -6.47
N ARG A 183 -5.81 6.94 -5.54
CA ARG A 183 -6.87 7.44 -4.68
C ARG A 183 -6.48 8.82 -4.14
N ASP A 184 -7.48 9.63 -3.74
CA ASP A 184 -7.25 10.90 -3.06
C ASP A 184 -6.35 10.73 -1.83
N GLY A 185 -5.52 11.72 -1.55
CA GLY A 185 -4.59 11.65 -0.42
C GLY A 185 -3.83 12.93 -0.15
N VAL A 186 -2.94 12.86 0.84
CA VAL A 186 -1.99 13.93 1.17
C VAL A 186 -0.58 13.36 1.06
N VAL A 187 0.31 14.09 0.42
CA VAL A 187 1.72 13.74 0.34
C VAL A 187 2.36 13.91 1.73
N THR A 188 2.81 12.82 2.34
CA THR A 188 3.41 12.83 3.68
C THR A 188 4.93 12.82 3.67
N ALA A 189 5.54 12.39 2.57
CA ALA A 189 6.98 12.52 2.38
C ALA A 189 7.32 12.48 0.89
N THR A 190 8.34 13.26 0.51
CA THR A 190 9.04 13.16 -0.78
C THR A 190 10.55 13.19 -0.55
N GLY A 191 11.34 12.60 -1.44
CA GLY A 191 12.79 12.70 -1.34
C GLY A 191 13.55 11.69 -2.18
N ASN A 192 14.89 11.82 -2.16
CA ASN A 192 15.79 10.83 -2.74
C ASN A 192 16.43 10.00 -1.63
N TYR A 193 16.00 8.75 -1.50
CA TYR A 193 16.47 7.83 -0.48
C TYR A 193 17.42 6.78 -1.04
N PHE A 194 18.37 6.33 -0.24
CA PHE A 194 19.49 5.49 -0.68
C PHE A 194 19.04 4.22 -1.44
N PHE A 195 18.08 3.48 -0.88
CA PHE A 195 17.56 2.27 -1.54
C PHE A 195 16.39 2.55 -2.47
N ASN A 196 15.51 3.45 -2.09
CA ASN A 196 14.24 3.69 -2.79
C ASN A 196 14.38 4.67 -3.96
N GLY A 197 15.49 5.43 -4.03
CA GLY A 197 15.64 6.51 -5.01
C GLY A 197 14.63 7.63 -4.78
N ASN A 198 14.23 8.30 -5.84
CA ASN A 198 13.18 9.31 -5.76
C ASN A 198 11.86 8.62 -5.36
N THR A 199 11.26 9.12 -4.31
CA THR A 199 10.13 8.47 -3.63
C THR A 199 9.06 9.49 -3.29
N VAL A 200 7.79 9.07 -3.41
CA VAL A 200 6.61 9.76 -2.91
C VAL A 200 5.87 8.83 -1.96
N ILE A 201 5.33 9.35 -0.86
CA ILE A 201 4.45 8.63 0.06
C ILE A 201 3.16 9.42 0.21
N LEU A 202 2.02 8.75 0.00
CA LEU A 202 0.67 9.30 0.15
C LEU A 202 -0.04 8.68 1.34
N ASP A 203 -0.71 9.50 2.13
CA ASP A 203 -1.64 9.12 3.18
C ASP A 203 -3.08 9.32 2.69
N HIS A 204 -3.86 8.24 2.65
CA HIS A 204 -5.27 8.22 2.25
C HIS A 204 -6.23 8.35 3.45
N GLY A 205 -5.70 8.44 4.67
CA GLY A 205 -6.46 8.50 5.93
C GLY A 205 -6.39 7.21 6.75
N GLN A 206 -6.58 7.32 8.05
CA GLN A 206 -6.64 6.22 9.01
C GLN A 206 -5.50 5.19 8.89
N GLY A 207 -4.27 5.65 8.59
CA GLY A 207 -3.11 4.74 8.44
C GLY A 207 -3.10 3.92 7.15
N TYR A 208 -3.96 4.25 6.18
CA TYR A 208 -3.89 3.71 4.83
C TYR A 208 -2.94 4.55 4.00
N VAL A 209 -1.79 3.98 3.62
CA VAL A 209 -0.68 4.70 3.01
C VAL A 209 -0.18 3.96 1.76
N THR A 210 0.19 4.70 0.72
CA THR A 210 0.86 4.15 -0.47
C THR A 210 2.22 4.79 -0.68
N MET A 211 3.17 4.02 -1.25
CA MET A 211 4.54 4.44 -1.50
C MET A 211 4.96 4.13 -2.93
N TYR A 212 5.61 5.10 -3.57
CA TYR A 212 6.06 5.07 -4.95
C TYR A 212 7.56 5.30 -4.99
N CYS A 213 8.35 4.33 -5.48
CA CYS A 213 9.80 4.43 -5.48
C CYS A 213 10.38 4.34 -6.89
N HIS A 214 11.67 4.67 -6.98
CA HIS A 214 12.51 4.59 -8.18
C HIS A 214 12.15 5.60 -9.28
N LEU A 215 11.43 6.68 -8.92
CA LEU A 215 10.98 7.70 -9.86
C LEU A 215 12.15 8.38 -10.56
N SER A 216 11.95 8.77 -11.82
CA SER A 216 12.87 9.69 -12.53
C SER A 216 12.64 11.14 -12.10
N GLU A 217 11.38 11.49 -11.79
CA GLU A 217 10.93 12.82 -11.43
C GLU A 217 9.84 12.72 -10.35
N ILE A 218 9.84 13.67 -9.39
CA ILE A 218 8.79 13.89 -8.41
C ILE A 218 8.06 15.17 -8.83
N ALA A 219 6.73 15.08 -9.03
CA ALA A 219 5.89 16.19 -9.50
C ALA A 219 5.05 16.83 -8.40
N VAL A 220 5.17 16.38 -7.16
CA VAL A 220 4.39 16.83 -5.99
C VAL A 220 5.31 17.18 -4.84
N GLU A 221 4.81 17.94 -3.86
CA GLU A 221 5.55 18.34 -2.66
C GLU A 221 4.88 17.85 -1.38
N GLU A 222 5.64 17.75 -0.30
CA GLU A 222 5.12 17.36 1.02
C GLU A 222 4.05 18.33 1.50
N GLY A 223 2.94 17.81 2.01
CA GLY A 223 1.74 18.55 2.42
C GLY A 223 0.73 18.78 1.29
N GLN A 224 1.08 18.53 0.03
CA GLN A 224 0.15 18.66 -1.09
C GLN A 224 -1.02 17.67 -0.96
N VAL A 225 -2.24 18.17 -1.15
CA VAL A 225 -3.44 17.35 -1.35
C VAL A 225 -3.50 16.96 -2.81
N VAL A 226 -3.65 15.69 -3.10
CA VAL A 226 -3.77 15.15 -4.47
C VAL A 226 -5.09 14.42 -4.64
N SER A 227 -5.65 14.52 -5.84
CA SER A 227 -6.85 13.79 -6.25
C SER A 227 -6.49 12.52 -7.01
N THR A 228 -7.39 11.56 -7.01
CA THR A 228 -7.30 10.34 -7.83
C THR A 228 -7.01 10.69 -9.30
N GLY A 229 -6.00 10.04 -9.88
CA GLY A 229 -5.55 10.31 -11.25
C GLY A 229 -4.58 11.47 -11.42
N GLU A 230 -4.29 12.24 -10.36
CA GLU A 230 -3.29 13.31 -10.40
C GLU A 230 -1.87 12.72 -10.53
N THR A 231 -1.02 13.37 -11.33
CA THR A 231 0.34 12.90 -11.58
C THR A 231 1.24 13.16 -10.38
N LEU A 232 1.83 12.11 -9.82
CA LEU A 232 2.77 12.16 -8.70
C LEU A 232 4.23 12.32 -9.13
N GLY A 233 4.53 11.92 -10.37
CA GLY A 233 5.88 11.88 -10.93
C GLY A 233 5.94 10.94 -12.12
N ALA A 234 7.13 10.44 -12.44
CA ALA A 234 7.35 9.56 -13.57
C ALA A 234 8.23 8.35 -13.19
N VAL A 235 7.95 7.21 -13.83
CA VAL A 235 8.75 5.98 -13.69
C VAL A 235 10.20 6.24 -14.02
N GLY A 236 11.11 5.67 -13.25
CA GLY A 236 12.54 5.79 -13.45
C GLY A 236 13.31 4.54 -13.05
N ALA A 237 14.58 4.76 -12.72
CA ALA A 237 15.52 3.73 -12.29
C ALA A 237 16.48 4.28 -11.22
N THR A 238 16.00 5.16 -10.34
CA THR A 238 16.79 5.72 -9.24
C THR A 238 16.87 4.76 -8.05
N GLY A 239 17.90 4.88 -7.22
CA GLY A 239 18.11 3.98 -6.08
C GLY A 239 18.62 2.59 -6.46
N ARG A 240 18.21 1.55 -5.70
CA ARG A 240 18.69 0.18 -5.87
C ARG A 240 17.79 -0.61 -6.81
N VAL A 241 18.06 -0.56 -8.10
CA VAL A 241 17.27 -1.22 -9.16
C VAL A 241 18.14 -1.92 -10.18
N THR A 242 17.53 -2.79 -10.99
CA THR A 242 18.15 -3.45 -12.14
C THR A 242 17.69 -2.87 -13.49
N GLY A 243 16.64 -2.08 -13.50
CA GLY A 243 16.08 -1.43 -14.69
C GLY A 243 14.84 -0.61 -14.36
N PRO A 244 14.26 0.12 -15.33
CA PRO A 244 13.10 0.98 -15.08
C PRO A 244 11.88 0.19 -14.64
N HIS A 245 11.25 0.62 -13.54
CA HIS A 245 9.98 0.12 -13.01
C HIS A 245 9.46 1.06 -11.93
N LEU A 246 8.18 0.97 -11.60
CA LEU A 246 7.61 1.49 -10.37
C LEU A 246 7.65 0.40 -9.30
N HIS A 247 8.28 0.66 -8.16
CA HIS A 247 8.00 -0.09 -6.94
C HIS A 247 6.81 0.57 -6.24
N PHE A 248 5.72 -0.17 -6.10
CA PHE A 248 4.47 0.26 -5.48
C PHE A 248 4.23 -0.51 -4.19
N GLY A 249 4.15 0.21 -3.07
CA GLY A 249 3.88 -0.34 -1.75
C GLY A 249 2.53 0.13 -1.21
N THR A 250 1.83 -0.74 -0.50
CA THR A 250 0.60 -0.42 0.25
C THR A 250 0.77 -0.79 1.71
N TYR A 251 0.24 0.04 2.60
CA TYR A 251 0.42 -0.08 4.04
C TYR A 251 -0.89 0.17 4.77
N LEU A 252 -1.18 -0.64 5.77
CA LEU A 252 -2.26 -0.48 6.74
C LEU A 252 -1.67 -0.60 8.15
N ASN A 253 -2.09 0.24 9.08
CA ASN A 253 -1.56 0.26 10.47
C ASN A 253 -0.02 0.20 10.57
N GLY A 254 0.68 0.85 9.62
CA GLY A 254 2.14 0.85 9.52
C GLY A 254 2.77 -0.46 9.00
N THR A 255 1.94 -1.41 8.56
CA THR A 255 2.33 -2.73 8.06
C THR A 255 2.19 -2.80 6.55
N ALA A 256 3.23 -3.30 5.86
CA ALA A 256 3.16 -3.54 4.43
C ALA A 256 2.20 -4.70 4.11
N VAL A 257 1.28 -4.48 3.18
CA VAL A 257 0.30 -5.47 2.70
C VAL A 257 0.43 -5.66 1.20
N ASP A 258 -0.02 -6.81 0.69
CA ASP A 258 0.07 -7.15 -0.74
C ASP A 258 -0.79 -6.20 -1.59
N PRO A 259 -0.20 -5.35 -2.44
CA PRO A 259 -0.94 -4.43 -3.30
C PRO A 259 -1.93 -5.13 -4.23
N ALA A 260 -1.71 -6.41 -4.54
CA ALA A 260 -2.59 -7.17 -5.42
C ALA A 260 -4.00 -7.38 -4.84
N ILE A 261 -4.16 -7.23 -3.51
CA ILE A 261 -5.46 -7.38 -2.82
C ILE A 261 -6.34 -6.14 -3.06
N VAL A 262 -5.73 -4.96 -3.11
CA VAL A 262 -6.44 -3.67 -3.17
C VAL A 262 -6.47 -3.03 -4.56
N LEU A 263 -5.58 -3.45 -5.48
CA LEU A 263 -5.58 -2.94 -6.85
C LEU A 263 -6.79 -3.47 -7.62
N THR A 264 -7.59 -2.56 -8.12
CA THR A 264 -8.70 -2.88 -9.06
C THR A 264 -8.15 -3.41 -10.38
N ARG A 265 -8.85 -4.36 -10.96
CA ARG A 265 -8.46 -5.01 -12.23
C ARG A 265 -8.90 -4.20 -13.43
#